data_99eef917c4389934f3ecaf756cbfdaac
#
_entry.id   99eef917c4389934f3ecaf756cbfdaac
#
_cell.length_a   1.000
_cell.length_b   1.000
_cell.length_c   1.000
_cell.angle_alpha   90.00
_cell.angle_beta   90.00
_cell.angle_gamma   90.00
#
_symmetry.space_group_name_H-M   'P 1'
#
loop_
_entity.id
_entity.type
_entity.pdbx_description
1 polymer ?
#
loop_
_entity_poly.entity_id
_entity_poly.type
_entity_poly.pdbx_seq_one_letter_code
_entity_poly.pdbx_strand_id
1 'polypeptide(L)'
;VAGSWEKIIRAYPNAFVLGVTATPCRLDGKGLKSAFDVLIEGPTIKNLIDMNFLVSPKTYASENDFTKIKTTAGDYDKKEIFDAFSKPAITGSAIESWRKYAEDLPTIVFCINIKHAEDIAGLFSMLGHSAEVVHGELDKTERNNRLNRLKTGETKVITSVDIISEGTDIP
;
A
#
# COMPACT_ATOMS: atom_id res chain seq x y z
N VAL A 1 -10.00 -5.95 18.91
CA VAL A 1 -9.15 -4.85 19.39
C VAL A 1 -7.87 -5.48 19.90
N ALA A 2 -6.69 -5.00 19.47
CA ALA A 2 -5.43 -5.49 20.02
C ALA A 2 -5.38 -5.18 21.51
N GLY A 3 -4.80 -6.08 22.32
CA GLY A 3 -4.86 -6.01 23.78
C GLY A 3 -4.42 -4.67 24.40
N SER A 4 -3.59 -3.87 23.69
CA SER A 4 -3.19 -2.54 24.14
C SER A 4 -4.34 -1.53 24.09
N TRP A 5 -5.13 -1.52 23.03
CA TRP A 5 -6.29 -0.62 22.89
C TRP A 5 -7.39 -0.98 23.89
N GLU A 6 -7.62 -2.27 24.12
CA GLU A 6 -8.60 -2.73 25.11
C GLU A 6 -8.23 -2.26 26.52
N LYS A 7 -6.94 -2.28 26.87
CA LYS A 7 -6.46 -1.76 28.18
C LYS A 7 -6.75 -0.28 28.34
N ILE A 8 -6.54 0.51 27.27
CA ILE A 8 -6.83 1.96 27.28
C ILE A 8 -8.33 2.19 27.46
N ILE A 9 -9.18 1.53 26.68
CA ILE A 9 -10.65 1.66 26.79
C ILE A 9 -11.13 1.31 28.20
N ARG A 10 -10.64 0.21 28.77
CA ARG A 10 -11.01 -0.21 30.14
C ARG A 10 -10.51 0.72 31.24
N ALA A 11 -9.44 1.48 31.01
CA ALA A 11 -8.93 2.46 31.97
C ALA A 11 -9.85 3.71 32.09
N TYR A 12 -10.75 3.91 31.13
CA TYR A 12 -11.68 5.05 31.11
C TYR A 12 -13.14 4.60 30.97
N PRO A 13 -13.72 3.92 31.97
CA PRO A 13 -15.02 3.25 31.87
C PRO A 13 -16.19 4.20 31.61
N ASN A 14 -16.03 5.50 31.91
CA ASN A 14 -17.05 6.52 31.71
C ASN A 14 -16.84 7.39 30.48
N ALA A 15 -15.83 7.07 29.64
CA ALA A 15 -15.54 7.84 28.43
C ALA A 15 -16.35 7.34 27.23
N PHE A 16 -16.83 8.27 26.42
CA PHE A 16 -17.32 7.92 25.09
C PHE A 16 -16.12 7.55 24.20
N VAL A 17 -16.21 6.40 23.55
CA VAL A 17 -15.14 5.92 22.67
C VAL A 17 -15.60 6.06 21.23
N LEU A 18 -14.92 6.91 20.46
CA LEU A 18 -15.12 7.04 19.01
C LEU A 18 -13.92 6.42 18.30
N GLY A 19 -14.18 5.39 17.51
CA GLY A 19 -13.19 4.78 16.60
C GLY A 19 -13.44 5.25 15.17
N VAL A 20 -12.38 5.66 14.45
CA VAL A 20 -12.43 6.01 13.04
C VAL A 20 -11.51 5.07 12.27
N THR A 21 -12.03 4.45 11.22
CA THR A 21 -11.26 3.54 10.37
C THR A 21 -11.84 3.50 8.96
N ALA A 22 -10.97 3.34 7.97
CA ALA A 22 -11.39 3.05 6.60
C ALA A 22 -11.67 1.55 6.38
N THR A 23 -11.18 0.69 7.28
CA THR A 23 -11.27 -0.77 7.20
C THR A 23 -11.91 -1.33 8.48
N PRO A 24 -13.24 -1.33 8.62
CA PRO A 24 -13.92 -1.82 9.82
C PRO A 24 -13.82 -3.33 10.02
N CYS A 25 -13.32 -4.07 9.04
CA CYS A 25 -13.15 -5.51 9.09
C CYS A 25 -11.74 -5.88 9.56
N ARG A 26 -11.65 -6.81 10.50
CA ARG A 26 -10.36 -7.35 10.95
C ARG A 26 -9.88 -8.46 10.03
N LEU A 27 -8.55 -8.61 9.88
CA LEU A 27 -7.95 -9.70 9.10
C LEU A 27 -8.32 -11.10 9.65
N ASP A 28 -8.63 -11.21 10.96
CA ASP A 28 -9.07 -12.46 11.58
C ASP A 28 -10.58 -12.75 11.42
N GLY A 29 -11.28 -11.94 10.63
CA GLY A 29 -12.73 -12.05 10.39
C GLY A 29 -13.62 -11.70 11.58
N LYS A 30 -13.04 -11.30 12.74
CA LYS A 30 -13.81 -10.89 13.91
C LYS A 30 -14.26 -9.43 13.74
N GLY A 31 -15.55 -9.20 13.93
CA GLY A 31 -16.10 -7.85 13.91
C GLY A 31 -15.64 -7.00 15.11
N LEU A 32 -15.93 -5.71 15.04
CA LEU A 32 -15.58 -4.73 16.09
C LEU A 32 -16.62 -4.67 17.23
N LYS A 33 -17.68 -5.48 17.16
CA LYS A 33 -18.81 -5.48 18.13
C LYS A 33 -18.41 -5.72 19.59
N SER A 34 -17.24 -6.34 19.85
CA SER A 34 -16.72 -6.54 21.20
C SER A 34 -16.21 -5.24 21.85
N ALA A 35 -15.99 -4.18 21.08
CA ALA A 35 -15.41 -2.92 21.54
C ALA A 35 -16.29 -1.70 21.25
N PHE A 36 -17.24 -1.82 20.34
CA PHE A 36 -18.11 -0.73 19.90
C PHE A 36 -19.55 -1.20 19.82
N ASP A 37 -20.49 -0.41 20.30
CA ASP A 37 -21.92 -0.72 20.32
C ASP A 37 -22.57 -0.45 18.95
N VAL A 38 -22.09 0.57 18.24
CA VAL A 38 -22.65 1.03 16.97
C VAL A 38 -21.54 1.21 15.93
N LEU A 39 -21.81 0.79 14.71
CA LEU A 39 -21.01 1.09 13.52
C LEU A 39 -21.82 2.08 12.66
N ILE A 40 -21.22 3.24 12.38
CA ILE A 40 -21.77 4.24 11.45
C ILE A 40 -20.94 4.19 10.19
N GLU A 41 -21.57 3.80 9.08
CA GLU A 41 -20.90 3.75 7.77
C GLU A 41 -20.93 5.14 7.12
N GLY A 42 -19.78 5.59 6.64
CA GLY A 42 -19.64 6.80 5.82
C GLY A 42 -20.06 6.56 4.36
N PRO A 43 -19.90 7.58 3.51
CA PRO A 43 -20.14 7.45 2.08
C PRO A 43 -19.28 6.34 1.46
N THR A 44 -19.84 5.56 0.56
CA THR A 44 -19.09 4.54 -0.19
C THR A 44 -18.08 5.20 -1.14
N ILE A 45 -17.06 4.45 -1.57
CA ILE A 45 -16.11 4.89 -2.62
C ILE A 45 -16.86 5.37 -3.86
N LYS A 46 -17.91 4.65 -4.27
CA LYS A 46 -18.75 5.04 -5.41
C LYS A 46 -19.43 6.40 -5.18
N ASN A 47 -20.03 6.61 -4.01
CA ASN A 47 -20.62 7.91 -3.68
C ASN A 47 -19.58 9.04 -3.73
N LEU A 48 -18.35 8.80 -3.21
CA LEU A 48 -17.29 9.81 -3.22
C LEU A 48 -16.79 10.10 -4.64
N ILE A 49 -16.77 9.12 -5.54
CA ILE A 49 -16.48 9.32 -6.96
C ILE A 49 -17.61 10.12 -7.63
N ASP A 50 -18.87 9.74 -7.42
CA ASP A 50 -20.04 10.42 -7.98
C ASP A 50 -20.13 11.89 -7.49
N MET A 51 -19.64 12.18 -6.29
CA MET A 51 -19.53 13.53 -5.71
C MET A 51 -18.25 14.29 -6.10
N ASN A 52 -17.39 13.72 -6.93
CA ASN A 52 -16.09 14.26 -7.34
C ASN A 52 -15.07 14.48 -6.20
N PHE A 53 -15.19 13.79 -5.08
CA PHE A 53 -14.16 13.75 -4.03
C PHE A 53 -13.06 12.75 -4.33
N LEU A 54 -13.36 11.70 -5.08
CA LEU A 54 -12.40 10.70 -5.55
C LEU A 54 -12.50 10.54 -7.06
N VAL A 55 -11.37 10.20 -7.69
CA VAL A 55 -11.32 9.84 -9.11
C VAL A 55 -11.60 8.35 -9.30
N SER A 56 -12.21 7.99 -10.44
CA SER A 56 -12.44 6.60 -10.78
C SER A 56 -11.12 5.89 -11.11
N PRO A 57 -10.75 4.79 -10.43
CA PRO A 57 -9.53 4.07 -10.73
C PRO A 57 -9.67 3.28 -12.04
N LYS A 58 -8.56 3.15 -12.77
CA LYS A 58 -8.42 2.20 -13.88
C LYS A 58 -7.53 1.06 -13.38
N THR A 59 -8.10 -0.14 -13.28
CA THR A 59 -7.37 -1.31 -12.77
C THR A 59 -6.97 -2.21 -13.92
N TYR A 60 -5.71 -2.59 -13.96
CA TYR A 60 -5.15 -3.57 -14.88
C TYR A 60 -4.59 -4.73 -14.08
N ALA A 61 -4.89 -5.95 -14.46
CA ALA A 61 -4.38 -7.16 -13.81
C ALA A 61 -3.51 -7.95 -14.79
N SER A 62 -2.48 -8.61 -14.28
CA SER A 62 -1.70 -9.57 -15.07
C SER A 62 -2.44 -10.90 -15.16
N GLU A 63 -2.20 -11.66 -16.23
CA GLU A 63 -2.74 -13.02 -16.42
C GLU A 63 -1.95 -14.09 -15.61
N ASN A 64 -1.00 -13.69 -14.78
CA ASN A 64 -0.20 -14.62 -14.00
C ASN A 64 -1.04 -15.30 -12.91
N ASP A 65 -0.89 -16.61 -12.78
CA ASP A 65 -1.56 -17.40 -11.74
C ASP A 65 -0.71 -17.44 -10.46
N PHE A 66 -1.19 -16.76 -9.42
CA PHE A 66 -0.58 -16.71 -8.09
C PHE A 66 -1.33 -17.58 -7.06
N THR A 67 -2.29 -18.40 -7.49
CA THR A 67 -3.11 -19.24 -6.57
C THR A 67 -2.30 -20.28 -5.81
N LYS A 68 -1.08 -20.59 -6.26
CA LYS A 68 -0.19 -21.58 -5.66
C LYS A 68 0.72 -21.02 -4.56
N ILE A 69 0.69 -19.72 -4.30
CA ILE A 69 1.49 -19.09 -3.23
C ILE A 69 0.88 -19.48 -1.88
N LYS A 70 1.69 -20.04 -0.99
CA LYS A 70 1.25 -20.42 0.36
C LYS A 70 0.92 -19.18 1.20
N THR A 71 -0.05 -19.36 2.08
CA THR A 71 -0.41 -18.38 3.08
C THR A 71 0.00 -18.85 4.48
N THR A 72 0.56 -17.96 5.28
CA THR A 72 0.92 -18.19 6.68
C THR A 72 0.18 -17.19 7.55
N ALA A 73 -0.60 -17.65 8.53
CA ALA A 73 -1.41 -16.83 9.43
C ALA A 73 -2.39 -15.85 8.73
N GLY A 74 -2.88 -16.20 7.53
CA GLY A 74 -3.83 -15.39 6.75
C GLY A 74 -3.16 -14.36 5.83
N ASP A 75 -1.83 -14.32 5.79
CA ASP A 75 -1.06 -13.50 4.86
C ASP A 75 -0.17 -14.40 3.98
N TYR A 76 0.26 -13.90 2.85
CA TYR A 76 1.14 -14.65 1.95
C TYR A 76 2.55 -14.82 2.53
N ASP A 77 3.18 -15.96 2.25
CA ASP A 77 4.59 -16.18 2.59
C ASP A 77 5.50 -15.24 1.82
N LYS A 78 6.21 -14.35 2.54
CA LYS A 78 7.06 -13.30 1.93
C LYS A 78 8.16 -13.86 1.01
N LYS A 79 8.69 -15.04 1.32
CA LYS A 79 9.74 -15.67 0.49
C LYS A 79 9.14 -16.22 -0.79
N GLU A 80 8.02 -16.93 -0.72
CA GLU A 80 7.36 -17.48 -1.91
C GLU A 80 6.87 -16.37 -2.85
N ILE A 81 6.34 -15.26 -2.28
CA ILE A 81 6.01 -14.08 -3.08
C ILE A 81 7.25 -13.51 -3.75
N PHE A 82 8.34 -13.33 -3.00
CA PHE A 82 9.58 -12.79 -3.57
C PHE A 82 10.08 -13.66 -4.72
N ASP A 83 10.16 -14.98 -4.53
CA ASP A 83 10.59 -15.94 -5.56
C ASP A 83 9.66 -15.94 -6.78
N ALA A 84 8.37 -15.68 -6.59
CA ALA A 84 7.42 -15.58 -7.68
C ALA A 84 7.56 -14.27 -8.47
N PHE A 85 7.61 -13.13 -7.77
CA PHE A 85 7.58 -11.81 -8.40
C PHE A 85 8.94 -11.31 -8.91
N SER A 86 10.05 -11.84 -8.40
CA SER A 86 11.41 -11.50 -8.86
C SER A 86 11.80 -12.16 -10.18
N LYS A 87 10.92 -12.99 -10.78
CA LYS A 87 11.19 -13.62 -12.07
C LYS A 87 11.27 -12.57 -13.18
N PRO A 88 12.32 -12.57 -14.03
CA PRO A 88 12.50 -11.58 -15.08
C PRO A 88 11.31 -11.41 -16.02
N ALA A 89 10.59 -12.50 -16.31
CA ALA A 89 9.40 -12.47 -17.14
C ALA A 89 8.25 -11.67 -16.51
N ILE A 90 8.06 -11.81 -15.19
CA ILE A 90 6.99 -11.09 -14.47
C ILE A 90 7.35 -9.62 -14.34
N THR A 91 8.59 -9.33 -13.93
CA THR A 91 9.08 -7.95 -13.83
C THR A 91 9.05 -7.23 -15.18
N GLY A 92 9.47 -7.90 -16.25
CA GLY A 92 9.42 -7.37 -17.62
C GLY A 92 7.99 -7.05 -18.05
N SER A 93 7.06 -7.97 -17.85
CA SER A 93 5.63 -7.76 -18.13
C SER A 93 5.02 -6.60 -17.34
N ALA A 94 5.42 -6.43 -16.08
CA ALA A 94 4.97 -5.32 -15.24
C ALA A 94 5.47 -3.97 -15.79
N ILE A 95 6.75 -3.89 -16.21
CA ILE A 95 7.34 -2.68 -16.80
C ILE A 95 6.70 -2.36 -18.16
N GLU A 96 6.46 -3.37 -19.01
CA GLU A 96 5.77 -3.17 -20.28
C GLU A 96 4.34 -2.64 -20.09
N SER A 97 3.61 -3.20 -19.12
CA SER A 97 2.28 -2.72 -18.76
C SER A 97 2.33 -1.29 -18.22
N TRP A 98 3.29 -0.98 -17.37
CA TRP A 98 3.50 0.37 -16.87
C TRP A 98 3.78 1.36 -18.00
N ARG A 99 4.68 1.05 -18.93
CA ARG A 99 4.94 1.87 -20.11
C ARG A 99 3.69 2.16 -20.92
N LYS A 100 2.88 1.15 -21.12
CA LYS A 100 1.66 1.26 -21.93
C LYS A 100 0.57 2.13 -21.26
N TYR A 101 0.46 2.10 -19.94
CA TYR A 101 -0.69 2.66 -19.25
C TYR A 101 -0.37 3.80 -18.26
N ALA A 102 0.88 3.95 -17.85
CA ALA A 102 1.25 4.84 -16.76
C ALA A 102 2.62 5.54 -16.90
N GLU A 103 3.30 5.44 -18.06
CA GLU A 103 4.65 6.00 -18.25
C GLU A 103 4.72 7.50 -17.96
N ASP A 104 3.66 8.24 -18.26
CA ASP A 104 3.59 9.68 -18.02
C ASP A 104 3.12 10.06 -16.61
N LEU A 105 2.77 9.10 -15.77
CA LEU A 105 2.21 9.34 -14.45
C LEU A 105 3.24 9.16 -13.34
N PRO A 106 3.19 9.95 -12.23
CA PRO A 106 3.90 9.62 -11.01
C PRO A 106 3.51 8.21 -10.55
N THR A 107 4.51 7.40 -10.20
CA THR A 107 4.30 5.97 -9.98
C THR A 107 4.83 5.52 -8.63
N ILE A 108 4.03 4.71 -7.92
CA ILE A 108 4.46 4.00 -6.71
C ILE A 108 4.41 2.50 -6.99
N VAL A 109 5.53 1.82 -6.70
CA VAL A 109 5.65 0.38 -6.82
C VAL A 109 5.79 -0.23 -5.43
N PHE A 110 4.84 -1.05 -5.02
CA PHE A 110 4.90 -1.77 -3.76
C PHE A 110 5.78 -3.00 -3.89
N CYS A 111 6.81 -3.08 -3.06
CA CYS A 111 7.81 -4.13 -3.10
C CYS A 111 7.80 -4.96 -1.81
N ILE A 112 8.27 -6.20 -1.92
CA ILE A 112 8.19 -7.22 -0.86
C ILE A 112 9.27 -6.99 0.21
N ASN A 113 10.45 -6.53 -0.21
CA ASN A 113 11.59 -6.22 0.66
C ASN A 113 12.47 -5.14 0.02
N ILE A 114 13.44 -4.63 0.79
CA ILE A 114 14.33 -3.53 0.36
C ILE A 114 15.10 -3.91 -0.90
N LYS A 115 15.67 -5.12 -0.94
CA LYS A 115 16.42 -5.59 -2.12
C LYS A 115 15.54 -5.59 -3.40
N HIS A 116 14.30 -6.07 -3.31
CA HIS A 116 13.37 -6.04 -4.43
C HIS A 116 13.08 -4.59 -4.86
N ALA A 117 12.92 -3.68 -3.89
CA ALA A 117 12.70 -2.27 -4.18
C ALA A 117 13.89 -1.63 -4.89
N GLU A 118 15.12 -1.94 -4.45
CA GLU A 118 16.35 -1.47 -5.08
C GLU A 118 16.51 -2.02 -6.50
N ASP A 119 16.27 -3.33 -6.70
CA ASP A 119 16.36 -3.97 -8.00
C ASP A 119 15.34 -3.35 -9.00
N ILE A 120 14.11 -3.12 -8.58
CA ILE A 120 13.09 -2.48 -9.41
C ILE A 120 13.43 -1.01 -9.71
N ALA A 121 13.86 -0.25 -8.71
CA ALA A 121 14.29 1.14 -8.92
C ALA A 121 15.48 1.22 -9.90
N GLY A 122 16.44 0.29 -9.78
CA GLY A 122 17.55 0.15 -10.71
C GLY A 122 17.09 -0.10 -12.15
N LEU A 123 16.11 -0.97 -12.35
CA LEU A 123 15.53 -1.22 -13.68
C LEU A 123 14.88 0.02 -14.28
N PHE A 124 14.09 0.77 -13.51
CA PHE A 124 13.53 2.04 -13.98
C PHE A 124 14.61 3.06 -14.34
N SER A 125 15.67 3.14 -13.53
CA SER A 125 16.82 4.03 -13.80
C SER A 125 17.56 3.63 -15.08
N MET A 126 17.75 2.34 -15.34
CA MET A 126 18.34 1.83 -16.59
C MET A 126 17.48 2.15 -17.82
N LEU A 127 16.18 2.31 -17.64
CA LEU A 127 15.23 2.70 -18.68
C LEU A 127 15.13 4.23 -18.87
N GLY A 128 15.92 5.01 -18.12
CA GLY A 128 15.98 6.46 -18.22
C GLY A 128 14.96 7.21 -17.36
N HIS A 129 14.27 6.51 -16.43
CA HIS A 129 13.31 7.15 -15.52
C HIS A 129 13.95 7.37 -14.15
N SER A 130 13.73 8.55 -13.55
CA SER A 130 14.18 8.82 -12.18
C SER A 130 13.41 7.94 -11.20
N ALA A 131 14.12 7.14 -10.41
CA ALA A 131 13.53 6.21 -9.46
C ALA A 131 14.24 6.25 -8.11
N GLU A 132 13.48 6.21 -7.01
CA GLU A 132 13.99 6.24 -5.65
C GLU A 132 13.29 5.18 -4.78
N VAL A 133 14.03 4.67 -3.79
CA VAL A 133 13.50 3.66 -2.86
C VAL A 133 13.04 4.32 -1.57
N VAL A 134 11.89 3.92 -1.03
CA VAL A 134 11.37 4.38 0.26
C VAL A 134 11.09 3.17 1.16
N HIS A 135 11.77 3.11 2.32
CA HIS A 135 11.63 2.02 3.30
C HIS A 135 11.80 2.51 4.74
N GLY A 136 11.51 1.64 5.72
CA GLY A 136 11.49 1.99 7.14
C GLY A 136 12.84 2.35 7.75
N GLU A 137 13.94 1.91 7.16
CA GLU A 137 15.30 2.20 7.66
C GLU A 137 15.80 3.59 7.28
N LEU A 138 15.12 4.28 6.34
CA LEU A 138 15.41 5.68 6.05
C LEU A 138 14.96 6.56 7.21
N ASP A 139 15.72 7.61 7.50
CA ASP A 139 15.26 8.64 8.43
C ASP A 139 14.01 9.36 7.89
N LYS A 140 13.25 9.97 8.81
CA LYS A 140 11.98 10.60 8.47
C LYS A 140 12.13 11.75 7.48
N THR A 141 13.23 12.50 7.57
CA THR A 141 13.47 13.68 6.72
C THR A 141 13.76 13.23 5.29
N GLU A 142 14.66 12.27 5.10
CA GLU A 142 14.99 11.75 3.77
C GLU A 142 13.76 11.07 3.11
N ARG A 143 12.98 10.31 3.88
CA ARG A 143 11.75 9.72 3.40
C ARG A 143 10.76 10.76 2.89
N ASN A 144 10.53 11.83 3.66
CA ASN A 144 9.66 12.92 3.25
C ASN A 144 10.20 13.66 2.02
N ASN A 145 11.52 13.84 1.92
CA ASN A 145 12.16 14.48 0.78
C ASN A 145 11.92 13.67 -0.50
N ARG A 146 12.06 12.33 -0.45
CA ARG A 146 11.79 11.45 -1.62
C ARG A 146 10.33 11.51 -2.04
N LEU A 147 9.39 11.47 -1.10
CA LEU A 147 7.97 11.62 -1.39
C LEU A 147 7.65 13.00 -2.00
N ASN A 148 8.29 14.07 -1.51
CA ASN A 148 8.12 15.39 -2.09
C ASN A 148 8.69 15.47 -3.52
N ARG A 149 9.80 14.82 -3.83
CA ARG A 149 10.34 14.76 -5.19
C ARG A 149 9.40 14.03 -6.16
N LEU A 150 8.69 13.00 -5.70
CA LEU A 150 7.63 12.38 -6.50
C LEU A 150 6.50 13.38 -6.78
N LYS A 151 6.06 14.10 -5.75
CA LYS A 151 4.98 15.10 -5.85
C LYS A 151 5.35 16.26 -6.79
N THR A 152 6.61 16.72 -6.77
CA THR A 152 7.07 17.82 -7.64
C THR A 152 7.43 17.36 -9.06
N GLY A 153 7.44 16.04 -9.32
CA GLY A 153 7.82 15.47 -10.60
C GLY A 153 9.33 15.34 -10.83
N GLU A 154 10.15 15.67 -9.84
CA GLU A 154 11.61 15.46 -9.88
C GLU A 154 11.95 13.97 -9.90
N THR A 155 11.23 13.17 -9.14
CA THR A 155 11.28 11.71 -9.18
C THR A 155 10.02 11.17 -9.84
N LYS A 156 10.17 10.27 -10.81
CA LYS A 156 9.07 9.66 -11.56
C LYS A 156 8.49 8.46 -10.86
N VAL A 157 9.35 7.64 -10.28
CA VAL A 157 8.98 6.34 -9.68
C VAL A 157 9.51 6.24 -8.25
N ILE A 158 8.64 5.87 -7.33
CA ILE A 158 9.06 5.44 -5.98
C ILE A 158 8.76 3.96 -5.83
N THR A 159 9.77 3.18 -5.44
CA THR A 159 9.60 1.81 -4.96
C THR A 159 9.51 1.83 -3.44
N SER A 160 8.51 1.16 -2.87
CA SER A 160 8.21 1.24 -1.44
C SER A 160 8.10 -0.12 -0.77
N VAL A 161 8.58 -0.21 0.47
CA VAL A 161 8.45 -1.39 1.33
C VAL A 161 7.77 -1.00 2.64
N ASP A 162 6.55 -1.46 2.84
CA ASP A 162 5.73 -1.36 4.07
C ASP A 162 5.55 0.07 4.67
N ILE A 163 5.92 1.14 3.94
CA ILE A 163 5.87 2.53 4.45
C ILE A 163 4.69 3.31 3.88
N ILE A 164 4.41 3.12 2.61
CA ILE A 164 3.26 3.76 1.97
C ILE A 164 2.07 2.83 2.18
N SER A 165 1.33 3.07 3.25
CA SER A 165 0.17 2.29 3.66
C SER A 165 -1.03 3.19 3.90
N GLU A 166 -2.08 2.67 4.52
CA GLU A 166 -3.25 3.45 4.92
C GLU A 166 -2.85 4.71 5.72
N GLY A 167 -3.43 5.84 5.36
CA GLY A 167 -3.14 7.14 6.01
C GLY A 167 -1.91 7.88 5.48
N THR A 168 -1.23 7.37 4.46
CA THR A 168 -0.18 8.15 3.77
C THR A 168 -0.84 9.04 2.73
N ASP A 169 -0.74 10.35 2.95
CA ASP A 169 -1.25 11.36 2.03
C ASP A 169 -0.16 11.72 0.99
N ILE A 170 -0.39 11.32 -0.24
CA ILE A 170 0.42 11.67 -1.41
C ILE A 170 -0.53 12.32 -2.41
N PRO A 171 -0.67 13.63 -2.35
CA PRO A 171 -1.57 14.37 -3.23
C PRO A 171 -1.08 14.43 -4.68
#